data_eccb14def12cc3de2fdbfa0767028fb8
#
_entry.id   eccb14def12cc3de2fdbfa0767028fb8
#
_cell.length_a   1.000
_cell.length_b   1.000
_cell.length_c   1.000
_cell.angle_alpha   90.00
_cell.angle_beta   90.00
_cell.angle_gamma   90.00
#
_symmetry.space_group_name_H-M   'P 1'
#
loop_
_entity.id
_entity.type
_entity.pdbx_description
1 polymer ?
#
loop_
_entity_poly.entity_id
_entity_poly.type
_entity_poly.pdbx_seq_one_letter_code
_entity_poly.pdbx_strand_id
1 'polypeptide(L)'
;MASTQVLAGFHAVVARLRHAPDSIKEIYVEASRRDKRMQTLIEQAEKAGCRLHPVPAERLDGLSRGTRHQGVVALADERQLAVDVDEVLDVIEGPPLLLILDGVTDPHNLGACLRTADAAGVHAVIAPRDRAVGLNATVQRVACGAADTVPYVMVTNLARTMRGLKDRGVWLVGTDDQATDSMHKIDARQPMAWVMGAEGEGMRRLTRETCDQLVNIPMLGSVESLNVSVASAVCLYETVRQRQS
;
A
#
# COMPACT_ATOMS: atom_id res chain seq x y z
N MET A 1 -5.25 8.84 -24.81
CA MET A 1 -3.98 8.08 -24.91
C MET A 1 -3.52 7.84 -23.48
N ALA A 2 -3.25 6.59 -23.09
CA ALA A 2 -2.75 6.31 -21.76
C ALA A 2 -1.40 7.02 -21.56
N SER A 3 -1.26 7.76 -20.46
CA SER A 3 0.01 8.40 -20.12
C SER A 3 1.06 7.34 -19.79
N THR A 4 2.33 7.63 -20.07
CA THR A 4 3.42 6.68 -19.83
C THR A 4 4.12 7.03 -18.53
N GLN A 5 4.14 6.08 -17.59
CA GLN A 5 4.84 6.16 -16.32
C GLN A 5 6.24 5.55 -16.45
N VAL A 6 7.22 6.15 -15.79
CA VAL A 6 8.57 5.62 -15.65
C VAL A 6 8.69 4.91 -14.31
N LEU A 7 8.98 3.62 -14.33
CA LEU A 7 9.25 2.80 -13.14
C LEU A 7 10.77 2.63 -13.01
N ALA A 8 11.36 3.05 -11.90
CA ALA A 8 12.79 2.97 -11.67
C ALA A 8 13.13 2.03 -10.50
N GLY A 9 14.03 1.08 -10.75
CA GLY A 9 14.53 0.13 -9.76
C GLY A 9 13.79 -1.21 -9.73
N PHE A 10 14.47 -2.22 -9.17
CA PHE A 10 13.99 -3.61 -9.18
C PHE A 10 12.61 -3.79 -8.54
N HIS A 11 12.34 -3.13 -7.40
CA HIS A 11 11.08 -3.34 -6.69
C HIS A 11 9.88 -2.88 -7.52
N ALA A 12 9.95 -1.68 -8.09
CA ALA A 12 8.87 -1.14 -8.93
C ALA A 12 8.65 -1.99 -10.19
N VAL A 13 9.73 -2.37 -10.89
CA VAL A 13 9.62 -3.14 -12.13
C VAL A 13 9.15 -4.57 -11.85
N VAL A 14 9.67 -5.26 -10.82
CA VAL A 14 9.23 -6.62 -10.46
C VAL A 14 7.78 -6.64 -9.95
N ALA A 15 7.37 -5.65 -9.16
CA ALA A 15 5.98 -5.54 -8.72
C ALA A 15 5.04 -5.40 -9.94
N ARG A 16 5.38 -4.53 -10.90
CA ARG A 16 4.60 -4.35 -12.12
C ARG A 16 4.56 -5.62 -12.99
N LEU A 17 5.69 -6.33 -13.12
CA LEU A 17 5.77 -7.60 -13.85
C LEU A 17 4.85 -8.68 -13.25
N ARG A 18 4.70 -8.70 -11.93
CA ARG A 18 3.84 -9.68 -11.24
C ARG A 18 2.35 -9.37 -11.36
N HIS A 19 1.99 -8.10 -11.24
CA HIS A 19 0.57 -7.70 -11.09
C HIS A 19 -0.07 -7.17 -12.38
N ALA A 20 0.71 -6.65 -13.33
CA ALA A 20 0.20 -6.10 -14.58
C ALA A 20 1.27 -6.09 -15.68
N PRO A 21 1.78 -7.26 -16.11
CA PRO A 21 2.84 -7.33 -17.13
C PRO A 21 2.43 -6.69 -18.45
N ASP A 22 1.16 -6.81 -18.84
CA ASP A 22 0.62 -6.25 -20.08
C ASP A 22 0.67 -4.71 -20.13
N SER A 23 0.78 -4.04 -18.97
CA SER A 23 0.94 -2.59 -18.90
C SER A 23 2.37 -2.13 -19.19
N ILE A 24 3.34 -3.04 -19.21
CA ILE A 24 4.74 -2.72 -19.46
C ILE A 24 4.99 -2.65 -20.97
N LYS A 25 5.42 -1.49 -21.44
CA LYS A 25 5.77 -1.28 -22.86
C LYS A 25 7.18 -1.76 -23.17
N GLU A 26 8.14 -1.36 -22.33
CA GLU A 26 9.56 -1.65 -22.51
C GLU A 26 10.28 -1.69 -21.17
N ILE A 27 11.29 -2.56 -21.05
CA ILE A 27 12.17 -2.65 -19.90
C ILE A 27 13.61 -2.43 -20.36
N TYR A 28 14.29 -1.48 -19.73
CA TYR A 28 15.68 -1.15 -19.96
C TYR A 28 16.53 -1.70 -18.82
N VAL A 29 17.55 -2.49 -19.14
CA VAL A 29 18.46 -3.10 -18.17
C VAL A 29 19.90 -2.69 -18.46
N GLU A 30 20.69 -2.52 -17.40
CA GLU A 30 22.11 -2.19 -17.54
C GLU A 30 22.89 -3.34 -18.17
N ALA A 31 23.45 -3.09 -19.36
CA ALA A 31 24.11 -4.11 -20.19
C ALA A 31 25.32 -4.78 -19.52
N SER A 32 26.01 -4.08 -18.61
CA SER A 32 27.18 -4.60 -17.88
C SER A 32 26.85 -5.47 -16.67
N ARG A 33 25.61 -5.43 -16.20
CA ARG A 33 25.19 -6.05 -14.95
C ARG A 33 24.82 -7.53 -15.12
N ARG A 34 25.44 -8.42 -14.33
CA ARG A 34 25.31 -9.90 -14.45
C ARG A 34 24.93 -10.59 -13.14
N ASP A 35 24.53 -9.86 -12.10
CA ASP A 35 24.18 -10.47 -10.82
C ASP A 35 22.86 -11.27 -10.89
N LYS A 36 22.69 -12.18 -9.93
CA LYS A 36 21.55 -13.11 -9.86
C LYS A 36 20.19 -12.37 -9.87
N ARG A 37 20.13 -11.18 -9.26
CA ARG A 37 18.90 -10.39 -9.18
C ARG A 37 18.49 -9.88 -10.55
N MET A 38 19.46 -9.42 -11.37
CA MET A 38 19.22 -9.01 -12.76
C MET A 38 18.80 -10.20 -13.62
N GLN A 39 19.45 -11.35 -13.48
CA GLN A 39 19.08 -12.56 -14.22
C GLN A 39 17.63 -12.97 -13.92
N THR A 40 17.24 -13.03 -12.64
CA THR A 40 15.86 -13.35 -12.25
C THR A 40 14.84 -12.36 -12.84
N LEU A 41 15.15 -11.07 -12.88
CA LEU A 41 14.27 -10.06 -13.48
C LEU A 41 14.11 -10.29 -14.99
N ILE A 42 15.23 -10.56 -15.70
CA ILE A 42 15.21 -10.86 -17.14
C ILE A 42 14.34 -12.08 -17.43
N GLU A 43 14.53 -13.19 -16.68
CA GLU A 43 13.71 -14.40 -16.82
C GLU A 43 12.22 -14.14 -16.60
N GLN A 44 11.89 -13.31 -15.60
CA GLN A 44 10.49 -12.94 -15.34
C GLN A 44 9.90 -12.09 -16.48
N ALA A 45 10.67 -11.13 -16.99
CA ALA A 45 10.26 -10.27 -18.09
C ALA A 45 10.06 -11.06 -19.41
N GLU A 46 10.96 -12.00 -19.71
CA GLU A 46 10.86 -12.89 -20.87
C GLU A 46 9.61 -13.79 -20.78
N LYS A 47 9.37 -14.40 -19.61
CA LYS A 47 8.15 -15.20 -19.36
C LYS A 47 6.87 -14.39 -19.53
N ALA A 48 6.92 -13.11 -19.19
CA ALA A 48 5.80 -12.18 -19.35
C ALA A 48 5.69 -11.60 -20.76
N GLY A 49 6.59 -11.95 -21.69
CA GLY A 49 6.60 -11.43 -23.06
C GLY A 49 6.98 -9.96 -23.18
N CYS A 50 7.63 -9.38 -22.16
CA CYS A 50 8.04 -7.98 -22.16
C CYS A 50 9.30 -7.76 -23.01
N ARG A 51 9.35 -6.60 -23.71
CA ARG A 51 10.54 -6.21 -24.50
C ARG A 51 11.67 -5.74 -23.56
N LEU A 52 12.84 -6.37 -23.67
CA LEU A 52 14.04 -6.04 -22.92
C LEU A 52 15.06 -5.32 -23.80
N HIS A 53 15.60 -4.22 -23.30
CA HIS A 53 16.62 -3.41 -23.97
C HIS A 53 17.89 -3.29 -23.09
N PRO A 54 18.95 -4.05 -23.36
CA PRO A 54 20.24 -3.82 -22.71
C PRO A 54 20.81 -2.46 -23.15
N VAL A 55 21.12 -1.60 -22.17
CA VAL A 55 21.62 -0.23 -22.44
C VAL A 55 22.75 0.14 -21.47
N PRO A 56 23.60 1.14 -21.80
CA PRO A 56 24.54 1.71 -20.85
C PRO A 56 23.86 2.40 -19.67
N ALA A 57 24.58 2.53 -18.54
CA ALA A 57 24.08 3.15 -17.32
C ALA A 57 23.57 4.59 -17.53
N GLU A 58 24.29 5.37 -18.34
CA GLU A 58 23.95 6.77 -18.66
C GLU A 58 22.56 6.89 -19.32
N ARG A 59 22.18 5.88 -20.09
CA ARG A 59 20.84 5.85 -20.71
C ARG A 59 19.75 5.65 -19.67
N LEU A 60 20.03 4.83 -18.65
CA LEU A 60 19.10 4.61 -17.52
C LEU A 60 18.97 5.85 -16.65
N ASP A 61 20.07 6.58 -16.40
CA ASP A 61 20.05 7.87 -15.69
C ASP A 61 19.13 8.87 -16.39
N GLY A 62 19.23 8.96 -17.71
CA GLY A 62 18.37 9.83 -18.52
C GLY A 62 16.89 9.42 -18.45
N LEU A 63 16.59 8.13 -18.52
CA LEU A 63 15.22 7.61 -18.44
C LEU A 63 14.60 7.78 -17.06
N SER A 64 15.38 7.55 -15.99
CA SER A 64 14.91 7.60 -14.59
C SER A 64 14.71 9.02 -14.05
N ARG A 65 15.12 10.04 -14.81
CA ARG A 65 15.06 11.47 -14.41
C ARG A 65 15.63 11.74 -13.02
N GLY A 66 16.78 11.12 -12.72
CA GLY A 66 17.47 11.28 -11.45
C GLY A 66 16.94 10.39 -10.31
N THR A 67 15.97 9.52 -10.57
CA THR A 67 15.53 8.52 -9.61
C THR A 67 16.51 7.35 -9.58
N ARG A 68 16.84 6.82 -8.40
CA ARG A 68 17.78 5.70 -8.26
C ARG A 68 17.22 4.43 -8.91
N HIS A 69 17.73 4.08 -10.08
CA HIS A 69 17.23 2.99 -10.92
C HIS A 69 17.86 1.62 -10.63
N GLN A 70 18.99 1.56 -9.94
CA GLN A 70 19.67 0.29 -9.60
C GLN A 70 19.91 -0.63 -10.81
N GLY A 71 20.14 -0.09 -12.00
CA GLY A 71 20.38 -0.82 -13.24
C GLY A 71 19.13 -1.30 -13.99
N VAL A 72 17.92 -0.86 -13.61
CA VAL A 72 16.69 -1.20 -14.33
C VAL A 72 15.69 -0.05 -14.32
N VAL A 73 15.08 0.20 -15.51
CA VAL A 73 13.98 1.16 -15.71
C VAL A 73 12.95 0.51 -16.63
N ALA A 74 11.66 0.68 -16.36
CA ALA A 74 10.61 0.28 -17.27
C ALA A 74 9.72 1.47 -17.65
N LEU A 75 9.25 1.47 -18.89
CA LEU A 75 8.16 2.32 -19.36
C LEU A 75 6.87 1.49 -19.32
N ALA A 76 5.89 1.96 -18.59
CA ALA A 76 4.61 1.30 -18.47
C ALA A 76 3.46 2.28 -18.68
N ASP A 77 2.30 1.77 -19.04
CA ASP A 77 1.09 2.57 -18.99
C ASP A 77 0.80 2.98 -17.55
N GLU A 78 0.36 4.21 -17.36
CA GLU A 78 -0.09 4.67 -16.07
C GLU A 78 -1.29 3.83 -15.67
N ARG A 79 -1.17 3.12 -14.55
CA ARG A 79 -2.27 2.34 -14.03
C ARG A 79 -3.22 3.28 -13.30
N GLN A 80 -4.42 3.39 -13.79
CA GLN A 80 -5.49 3.97 -13.01
C GLN A 80 -5.89 2.92 -11.97
N LEU A 81 -5.34 3.07 -10.77
CA LEU A 81 -5.90 2.37 -9.61
C LEU A 81 -7.29 2.93 -9.35
N ALA A 82 -8.20 2.11 -8.81
CA ALA A 82 -9.50 2.56 -8.39
C ALA A 82 -9.36 3.81 -7.49
N VAL A 83 -10.10 4.85 -7.82
CA VAL A 83 -10.10 6.14 -7.09
C VAL A 83 -11.30 6.25 -6.16
N ASP A 84 -12.20 5.28 -6.25
CA ASP A 84 -13.41 5.17 -5.43
C ASP A 84 -13.42 3.85 -4.65
N VAL A 85 -13.92 3.91 -3.42
CA VAL A 85 -13.96 2.75 -2.52
C VAL A 85 -14.96 1.69 -3.03
N ASP A 86 -16.07 2.13 -3.63
CA ASP A 86 -17.08 1.21 -4.16
C ASP A 86 -16.54 0.42 -5.36
N GLU A 87 -15.77 1.06 -6.25
CA GLU A 87 -15.09 0.38 -7.36
C GLU A 87 -14.13 -0.71 -6.87
N VAL A 88 -13.42 -0.45 -5.74
CA VAL A 88 -12.54 -1.46 -5.13
C VAL A 88 -13.34 -2.64 -4.61
N LEU A 89 -14.42 -2.37 -3.85
CA LEU A 89 -15.21 -3.42 -3.22
C LEU A 89 -15.97 -4.31 -4.22
N ASP A 90 -16.35 -3.75 -5.36
CA ASP A 90 -17.14 -4.47 -6.39
C ASP A 90 -16.33 -5.55 -7.12
N VAL A 91 -14.99 -5.48 -7.08
CA VAL A 91 -14.11 -6.44 -7.77
C VAL A 91 -13.40 -7.42 -6.83
N ILE A 92 -13.65 -7.32 -5.51
CA ILE A 92 -12.99 -8.19 -4.53
C ILE A 92 -13.70 -9.55 -4.47
N GLU A 93 -12.92 -10.60 -4.67
CA GLU A 93 -13.34 -11.97 -4.39
C GLU A 93 -12.91 -12.36 -2.97
N GLY A 94 -13.89 -12.75 -2.14
CA GLY A 94 -13.68 -13.11 -0.73
C GLY A 94 -13.79 -11.92 0.26
N PRO A 95 -13.35 -12.11 1.52
CA PRO A 95 -13.53 -11.10 2.56
C PRO A 95 -12.58 -9.91 2.37
N PRO A 96 -13.08 -8.68 2.16
CA PRO A 96 -12.25 -7.49 2.07
C PRO A 96 -11.32 -7.31 3.29
N LEU A 97 -10.12 -6.81 3.03
CA LEU A 97 -9.21 -6.26 4.04
C LEU A 97 -8.82 -4.85 3.60
N LEU A 98 -9.19 -3.86 4.38
CA LEU A 98 -8.91 -2.45 4.12
C LEU A 98 -8.05 -1.87 5.24
N LEU A 99 -7.33 -0.78 4.93
CA LEU A 99 -6.61 0.03 5.91
C LEU A 99 -7.09 1.48 5.81
N ILE A 100 -7.57 2.04 6.90
CA ILE A 100 -8.01 3.43 7.00
C ILE A 100 -7.00 4.20 7.84
N LEU A 101 -6.44 5.27 7.27
CA LEU A 101 -5.43 6.12 7.91
C LEU A 101 -6.03 7.49 8.20
N ASP A 102 -6.34 7.78 9.46
CA ASP A 102 -6.94 9.05 9.87
C ASP A 102 -5.87 10.04 10.35
N GLY A 103 -5.44 10.92 9.44
CA GLY A 103 -4.53 12.02 9.78
C GLY A 103 -3.04 11.71 9.63
N VAL A 104 -2.65 10.71 8.83
CA VAL A 104 -1.24 10.42 8.54
C VAL A 104 -0.70 11.44 7.54
N THR A 105 0.18 12.34 8.00
CA THR A 105 0.75 13.45 7.22
C THR A 105 2.20 13.22 6.80
N ASP A 106 2.93 12.34 7.49
CA ASP A 106 4.32 12.03 7.13
C ASP A 106 4.37 11.08 5.92
N PRO A 107 5.07 11.47 4.82
CA PRO A 107 5.20 10.64 3.64
C PRO A 107 5.98 9.34 3.86
N HIS A 108 6.89 9.28 4.84
CA HIS A 108 7.59 8.04 5.19
C HIS A 108 6.63 7.04 5.83
N ASN A 109 5.76 7.49 6.73
CA ASN A 109 4.76 6.65 7.36
C ASN A 109 3.75 6.14 6.33
N LEU A 110 3.22 6.99 5.45
CA LEU A 110 2.31 6.55 4.39
C LEU A 110 2.99 5.52 3.47
N GLY A 111 4.22 5.78 3.01
CA GLY A 111 4.95 4.85 2.15
C GLY A 111 5.18 3.49 2.82
N ALA A 112 5.49 3.47 4.13
CA ALA A 112 5.66 2.24 4.90
C ALA A 112 4.32 1.51 5.09
N CYS A 113 3.22 2.23 5.36
CA CYS A 113 1.87 1.65 5.44
C CYS A 113 1.46 1.00 4.11
N LEU A 114 1.65 1.68 2.98
CA LEU A 114 1.35 1.13 1.65
C LEU A 114 2.17 -0.15 1.37
N ARG A 115 3.46 -0.14 1.69
CA ARG A 115 4.32 -1.31 1.51
C ARG A 115 3.86 -2.50 2.35
N THR A 116 3.44 -2.25 3.59
CA THR A 116 2.91 -3.30 4.46
C THR A 116 1.53 -3.76 3.98
N ALA A 117 0.69 -2.83 3.54
CA ALA A 117 -0.63 -3.11 2.97
C ALA A 117 -0.53 -4.07 1.76
N ASP A 118 0.39 -3.79 0.83
CA ASP A 118 0.68 -4.66 -0.32
C ASP A 118 1.10 -6.06 0.14
N ALA A 119 2.06 -6.13 1.07
CA ALA A 119 2.58 -7.40 1.58
C ALA A 119 1.53 -8.23 2.34
N ALA A 120 0.56 -7.58 2.97
CA ALA A 120 -0.53 -8.22 3.73
C ALA A 120 -1.78 -8.51 2.88
N GLY A 121 -1.79 -8.16 1.60
CA GLY A 121 -2.94 -8.37 0.71
C GLY A 121 -4.11 -7.42 0.99
N VAL A 122 -3.84 -6.19 1.42
CA VAL A 122 -4.85 -5.15 1.61
C VAL A 122 -5.37 -4.69 0.25
N HIS A 123 -6.69 -4.61 0.10
CA HIS A 123 -7.35 -4.26 -1.16
C HIS A 123 -7.37 -2.76 -1.43
N ALA A 124 -7.42 -1.92 -0.38
CA ALA A 124 -7.24 -0.47 -0.49
C ALA A 124 -6.76 0.15 0.81
N VAL A 125 -6.03 1.26 0.68
CA VAL A 125 -5.72 2.18 1.78
C VAL A 125 -6.57 3.44 1.58
N ILE A 126 -7.31 3.85 2.61
CA ILE A 126 -8.26 4.96 2.56
C ILE A 126 -7.79 6.06 3.51
N ALA A 127 -7.80 7.31 3.07
CA ALA A 127 -7.43 8.45 3.90
C ALA A 127 -8.32 9.67 3.59
N PRO A 128 -8.49 10.61 4.52
CA PRO A 128 -9.15 11.87 4.23
C PRO A 128 -8.28 12.75 3.32
N ARG A 129 -8.90 13.62 2.50
CA ARG A 129 -8.15 14.59 1.69
C ARG A 129 -7.52 15.69 2.53
N ASP A 130 -8.16 16.05 3.62
CA ASP A 130 -7.64 17.01 4.59
C ASP A 130 -6.79 16.31 5.65
N ARG A 131 -5.66 16.92 6.03
CA ARG A 131 -4.74 16.40 7.05
C ARG A 131 -4.20 15.01 6.74
N ALA A 132 -3.99 14.68 5.48
CA ALA A 132 -3.29 13.48 5.06
C ALA A 132 -2.35 13.80 3.91
N VAL A 133 -1.24 13.08 3.84
CA VAL A 133 -0.29 13.23 2.75
C VAL A 133 -0.81 12.46 1.53
N GLY A 134 -0.72 13.09 0.35
CA GLY A 134 -0.98 12.43 -0.93
C GLY A 134 0.22 11.64 -1.45
N LEU A 135 0.01 10.91 -2.53
CA LEU A 135 1.09 10.21 -3.22
C LEU A 135 2.08 11.24 -3.81
N ASN A 136 3.32 11.18 -3.36
CA ASN A 136 4.42 12.01 -3.85
C ASN A 136 5.69 11.15 -4.06
N ALA A 137 6.76 11.74 -4.56
CA ALA A 137 8.00 11.03 -4.85
C ALA A 137 8.61 10.32 -3.62
N THR A 138 8.46 10.89 -2.42
CA THR A 138 8.93 10.26 -1.18
C THR A 138 8.09 9.04 -0.82
N VAL A 139 6.76 9.15 -0.88
CA VAL A 139 5.83 8.03 -0.67
C VAL A 139 6.12 6.89 -1.65
N GLN A 140 6.22 7.19 -2.94
CA GLN A 140 6.51 6.19 -3.98
C GLN A 140 7.84 5.46 -3.72
N ARG A 141 8.88 6.20 -3.35
CA ARG A 141 10.19 5.62 -3.02
C ARG A 141 10.12 4.70 -1.82
N VAL A 142 9.46 5.11 -0.73
CA VAL A 142 9.36 4.32 0.51
C VAL A 142 8.45 3.12 0.34
N ALA A 143 7.36 3.27 -0.41
CA ALA A 143 6.42 2.20 -0.72
C ALA A 143 7.01 1.08 -1.59
N CYS A 144 8.18 1.29 -2.23
CA CYS A 144 8.88 0.25 -3.00
C CYS A 144 8.02 -0.42 -4.08
N GLY A 145 7.14 0.33 -4.75
CA GLY A 145 6.23 -0.15 -5.78
C GLY A 145 4.81 -0.45 -5.30
N ALA A 146 4.57 -0.51 -3.99
CA ALA A 146 3.23 -0.75 -3.43
C ALA A 146 2.21 0.37 -3.77
N ALA A 147 2.69 1.59 -3.99
CA ALA A 147 1.84 2.69 -4.45
C ALA A 147 1.28 2.50 -5.87
N ASP A 148 1.84 1.56 -6.64
CA ASP A 148 1.37 1.20 -7.98
C ASP A 148 0.47 -0.05 -7.98
N THR A 149 0.31 -0.71 -6.85
CA THR A 149 -0.42 -1.97 -6.71
C THR A 149 -1.62 -1.87 -5.78
N VAL A 150 -1.48 -1.12 -4.68
CA VAL A 150 -2.54 -0.91 -3.69
C VAL A 150 -3.24 0.42 -3.96
N PRO A 151 -4.55 0.44 -4.22
CA PRO A 151 -5.32 1.67 -4.34
C PRO A 151 -5.20 2.53 -3.08
N TYR A 152 -4.77 3.79 -3.25
CA TYR A 152 -4.79 4.81 -2.20
C TYR A 152 -5.91 5.79 -2.48
N VAL A 153 -7.03 5.62 -1.79
CA VAL A 153 -8.26 6.37 -2.03
C VAL A 153 -8.38 7.52 -1.03
N MET A 154 -8.30 8.75 -1.55
CA MET A 154 -8.47 9.96 -0.74
C MET A 154 -9.92 10.45 -0.79
N VAL A 155 -10.60 10.43 0.35
CA VAL A 155 -12.01 10.78 0.47
C VAL A 155 -12.25 12.15 1.11
N THR A 156 -13.28 12.87 0.71
CA THR A 156 -13.62 14.18 1.28
C THR A 156 -14.23 14.08 2.67
N ASN A 157 -14.94 13.00 2.98
CA ASN A 157 -15.59 12.81 4.27
C ASN A 157 -15.36 11.38 4.76
N LEU A 158 -14.33 11.19 5.58
CA LEU A 158 -13.93 9.87 6.06
C LEU A 158 -15.06 9.17 6.83
N ALA A 159 -15.74 9.85 7.74
CA ALA A 159 -16.81 9.25 8.53
C ALA A 159 -18.00 8.82 7.67
N ARG A 160 -18.31 9.55 6.61
CA ARG A 160 -19.36 9.15 5.64
C ARG A 160 -18.92 7.89 4.88
N THR A 161 -17.68 7.85 4.40
CA THR A 161 -17.13 6.67 3.72
C THR A 161 -17.13 5.46 4.65
N MET A 162 -16.72 5.62 5.90
CA MET A 162 -16.74 4.56 6.90
C MET A 162 -18.16 3.99 7.13
N ARG A 163 -19.18 4.86 7.19
CA ARG A 163 -20.58 4.38 7.29
C ARG A 163 -20.99 3.59 6.05
N GLY A 164 -20.64 4.06 4.84
CA GLY A 164 -20.88 3.32 3.60
C GLY A 164 -20.20 1.94 3.59
N LEU A 165 -18.99 1.82 4.15
CA LEU A 165 -18.31 0.53 4.32
C LEU A 165 -19.10 -0.40 5.25
N LYS A 166 -19.64 0.12 6.37
CA LYS A 166 -20.49 -0.66 7.29
C LYS A 166 -21.77 -1.14 6.61
N ASP A 167 -22.41 -0.28 5.81
CA ASP A 167 -23.61 -0.65 5.04
C ASP A 167 -23.32 -1.76 4.03
N ARG A 168 -22.06 -1.93 3.62
CA ARG A 168 -21.57 -3.03 2.77
C ARG A 168 -21.02 -4.23 3.55
N GLY A 169 -21.22 -4.25 4.87
CA GLY A 169 -20.83 -5.37 5.73
C GLY A 169 -19.35 -5.41 6.10
N VAL A 170 -18.60 -4.32 5.91
CA VAL A 170 -17.21 -4.22 6.34
C VAL A 170 -17.16 -3.79 7.81
N TRP A 171 -16.58 -4.61 8.66
CA TRP A 171 -16.41 -4.34 10.08
C TRP A 171 -15.23 -3.41 10.34
N LEU A 172 -15.46 -2.31 11.05
CA LEU A 172 -14.46 -1.27 11.30
C LEU A 172 -13.85 -1.43 12.68
N VAL A 173 -12.58 -1.80 12.76
CA VAL A 173 -11.83 -1.98 13.99
C VAL A 173 -10.79 -0.87 14.15
N GLY A 174 -11.01 0.03 15.10
CA GLY A 174 -10.10 1.13 15.41
C GLY A 174 -9.07 0.75 16.45
N THR A 175 -7.81 1.18 16.27
CA THR A 175 -6.78 1.06 17.31
C THR A 175 -6.80 2.28 18.23
N ASP A 176 -6.89 2.03 19.54
CA ASP A 176 -6.98 3.05 20.56
C ASP A 176 -6.24 2.56 21.82
N ASP A 177 -5.34 3.35 22.38
CA ASP A 177 -4.58 2.99 23.57
C ASP A 177 -5.44 2.89 24.83
N GLN A 178 -6.60 3.57 24.85
CA GLN A 178 -7.57 3.53 25.92
C GLN A 178 -8.58 2.38 25.81
N ALA A 179 -8.52 1.59 24.73
CA ALA A 179 -9.42 0.45 24.55
C ALA A 179 -9.07 -0.67 25.55
N THR A 180 -10.10 -1.31 26.06
CA THR A 180 -9.96 -2.44 27.01
C THR A 180 -9.75 -3.78 26.31
N ASP A 181 -10.22 -3.90 25.08
CA ASP A 181 -10.11 -5.13 24.29
C ASP A 181 -8.78 -5.18 23.56
N SER A 182 -8.11 -6.35 23.63
CA SER A 182 -6.91 -6.59 22.85
C SER A 182 -7.23 -6.94 21.40
N MET A 183 -6.44 -6.45 20.46
CA MET A 183 -6.51 -6.78 19.04
C MET A 183 -6.48 -8.30 18.76
N HIS A 184 -5.92 -9.09 19.65
CA HIS A 184 -5.87 -10.56 19.52
C HIS A 184 -7.18 -11.27 19.78
N LYS A 185 -8.20 -10.56 20.31
CA LYS A 185 -9.52 -11.13 20.63
C LYS A 185 -10.55 -10.99 19.50
N ILE A 186 -10.21 -10.24 18.43
CA ILE A 186 -11.12 -10.06 17.30
C ILE A 186 -11.09 -11.26 16.35
N ASP A 187 -12.18 -11.49 15.62
CA ASP A 187 -12.20 -12.39 14.46
C ASP A 187 -11.89 -11.61 13.18
N ALA A 188 -10.64 -11.66 12.76
CA ALA A 188 -10.16 -10.92 11.60
C ALA A 188 -10.37 -11.66 10.26
N ARG A 189 -11.10 -12.80 10.25
CA ARG A 189 -11.39 -13.57 9.03
C ARG A 189 -12.53 -12.99 8.22
N GLN A 190 -13.40 -12.19 8.85
CA GLN A 190 -14.52 -11.52 8.19
C GLN A 190 -14.08 -10.30 7.35
N PRO A 191 -14.98 -9.75 6.50
CA PRO A 191 -14.76 -8.46 5.84
C PRO A 191 -14.46 -7.37 6.86
N MET A 192 -13.30 -6.71 6.77
CA MET A 192 -12.92 -5.73 7.80
C MET A 192 -12.00 -4.63 7.29
N ALA A 193 -11.96 -3.54 8.05
CA ALA A 193 -10.98 -2.49 7.92
C ALA A 193 -10.31 -2.19 9.27
N TRP A 194 -8.99 -2.13 9.28
CA TRP A 194 -8.25 -1.52 10.37
C TRP A 194 -8.28 0.00 10.24
N VAL A 195 -8.59 0.69 11.33
CA VAL A 195 -8.63 2.16 11.39
C VAL A 195 -7.53 2.64 12.34
N MET A 196 -6.56 3.35 11.75
CA MET A 196 -5.38 3.85 12.45
C MET A 196 -5.45 5.38 12.57
N GLY A 197 -5.16 5.91 13.75
CA GLY A 197 -5.03 7.35 13.99
C GLY A 197 -3.64 7.89 13.68
N ALA A 198 -3.50 9.20 13.71
CA ALA A 198 -2.22 9.90 13.64
C ALA A 198 -1.37 9.65 14.89
N GLU A 199 -0.05 9.77 14.75
CA GLU A 199 0.88 9.72 15.88
C GLU A 199 0.60 10.86 16.88
N GLY A 200 0.50 10.54 18.15
CA GLY A 200 0.26 11.48 19.25
C GLY A 200 -1.20 11.92 19.40
N GLU A 201 -1.91 12.23 18.32
CA GLU A 201 -3.30 12.70 18.38
C GLU A 201 -4.34 11.55 18.33
N GLY A 202 -3.93 10.37 17.84
CA GLY A 202 -4.85 9.25 17.64
C GLY A 202 -5.87 9.49 16.53
N MET A 203 -6.99 8.78 16.59
CA MET A 203 -8.11 8.97 15.66
C MET A 203 -8.93 10.22 16.05
N ARG A 204 -9.40 10.97 15.05
CA ARG A 204 -10.38 12.05 15.27
C ARG A 204 -11.66 11.48 15.90
N ARG A 205 -12.31 12.29 16.75
CA ARG A 205 -13.50 11.89 17.52
C ARG A 205 -14.55 11.18 16.66
N LEU A 206 -14.91 11.76 15.52
CA LEU A 206 -15.94 11.18 14.66
C LEU A 206 -15.51 9.87 13.99
N THR A 207 -14.23 9.73 13.66
CA THR A 207 -13.65 8.47 13.15
C THR A 207 -13.76 7.39 14.21
N ARG A 208 -13.33 7.70 15.44
CA ARG A 208 -13.40 6.81 16.60
C ARG A 208 -14.82 6.35 16.89
N GLU A 209 -15.79 7.28 16.94
CA GLU A 209 -17.21 6.99 17.17
C GLU A 209 -17.87 6.17 16.05
N THR A 210 -17.29 6.18 14.84
CA THR A 210 -17.83 5.42 13.69
C THR A 210 -17.31 3.98 13.65
N CYS A 211 -16.21 3.66 14.32
CA CYS A 211 -15.72 2.29 14.44
C CYS A 211 -16.76 1.41 15.14
N ASP A 212 -16.84 0.15 14.72
CA ASP A 212 -17.69 -0.86 15.38
C ASP A 212 -17.07 -1.36 16.67
N GLN A 213 -15.73 -1.45 16.69
CA GLN A 213 -14.98 -1.86 17.88
C GLN A 213 -13.67 -1.07 17.97
N LEU A 214 -13.26 -0.79 19.21
CA LEU A 214 -11.94 -0.26 19.53
C LEU A 214 -11.12 -1.33 20.23
N VAL A 215 -9.86 -1.44 19.83
CA VAL A 215 -8.92 -2.41 20.40
C VAL A 215 -7.57 -1.76 20.67
N ASN A 216 -6.86 -2.28 21.67
CA ASN A 216 -5.48 -1.90 21.92
C ASN A 216 -4.49 -2.91 21.31
N ILE A 217 -3.32 -2.43 20.98
CA ILE A 217 -2.13 -3.25 20.77
C ILE A 217 -1.44 -3.39 22.14
N PRO A 218 -1.24 -4.61 22.66
CA PRO A 218 -0.63 -4.78 23.99
C PRO A 218 0.77 -4.18 24.03
N MET A 219 0.96 -3.22 24.94
CA MET A 219 2.25 -2.56 25.21
C MET A 219 2.80 -3.06 26.53
N LEU A 220 3.95 -3.73 26.53
CA LEU A 220 4.54 -4.36 27.71
C LEU A 220 5.74 -3.56 28.27
N GLY A 221 6.15 -2.51 27.60
CA GLY A 221 7.26 -1.66 27.96
C GLY A 221 6.83 -0.31 28.53
N SER A 222 7.75 0.66 28.48
CA SER A 222 7.53 2.02 28.96
C SER A 222 6.98 3.00 27.92
N VAL A 223 6.96 2.61 26.64
CA VAL A 223 6.41 3.46 25.58
C VAL A 223 4.90 3.27 25.48
N GLU A 224 4.18 4.36 25.26
CA GLU A 224 2.70 4.36 25.24
C GLU A 224 2.12 3.93 23.91
N SER A 225 2.85 4.10 22.81
CA SER A 225 2.36 3.77 21.46
C SER A 225 3.47 3.32 20.51
N LEU A 226 3.08 2.69 19.41
CA LEU A 226 3.95 2.39 18.27
C LEU A 226 3.80 3.47 17.19
N ASN A 227 4.85 3.67 16.41
CA ASN A 227 4.73 4.39 15.13
C ASN A 227 3.58 3.81 14.30
N VAL A 228 2.80 4.67 13.63
CA VAL A 228 1.58 4.26 12.92
C VAL A 228 1.82 3.19 11.84
N SER A 229 2.97 3.22 11.16
CA SER A 229 3.29 2.20 10.16
C SER A 229 3.63 0.85 10.79
N VAL A 230 4.24 0.85 11.97
CA VAL A 230 4.51 -0.36 12.76
C VAL A 230 3.20 -0.92 13.33
N ALA A 231 2.36 -0.07 13.93
CA ALA A 231 1.05 -0.45 14.44
C ALA A 231 0.17 -1.07 13.33
N SER A 232 0.15 -0.43 12.14
CA SER A 232 -0.53 -0.97 10.96
C SER A 232 -0.01 -2.36 10.58
N ALA A 233 1.32 -2.56 10.61
CA ALA A 233 1.93 -3.84 10.29
C ALA A 233 1.50 -4.94 11.27
N VAL A 234 1.53 -4.65 12.57
CA VAL A 234 1.11 -5.60 13.62
C VAL A 234 -0.35 -6.02 13.41
N CYS A 235 -1.26 -5.07 13.20
CA CYS A 235 -2.68 -5.33 12.99
C CYS A 235 -2.95 -6.12 11.70
N LEU A 236 -2.34 -5.72 10.59
CA LEU A 236 -2.51 -6.38 9.31
C LEU A 236 -1.98 -7.82 9.32
N TYR A 237 -0.83 -8.06 9.94
CA TYR A 237 -0.27 -9.42 10.03
C TYR A 237 -1.00 -10.31 11.03
N GLU A 238 -1.68 -9.77 12.03
CA GLU A 238 -2.62 -10.55 12.83
C GLU A 238 -3.80 -11.04 11.97
N THR A 239 -4.33 -10.19 11.08
CA THR A 239 -5.34 -10.61 10.10
C THR A 239 -4.81 -11.69 9.16
N VAL A 240 -3.60 -11.52 8.62
CA VAL A 240 -2.95 -12.53 7.76
C VAL A 240 -2.80 -13.86 8.50
N ARG A 241 -2.34 -13.83 9.75
CA ARG A 241 -2.20 -15.04 10.58
C ARG A 241 -3.54 -15.77 10.74
N GLN A 242 -4.61 -15.05 11.05
CA GLN A 242 -5.94 -15.66 11.26
C GLN A 242 -6.56 -16.20 9.96
N ARG A 243 -6.33 -15.53 8.84
CA ARG A 243 -6.86 -15.96 7.51
C ARG A 243 -6.10 -17.13 6.89
N GLN A 244 -4.89 -17.44 7.38
CA GLN A 244 -4.07 -18.57 6.94
C GLN A 244 -4.18 -19.79 7.86
N SER A 245 -4.85 -19.67 9.00
CA SER A 245 -5.12 -20.74 9.96
C SER A 245 -6.43 -21.43 9.62
#